data_a48bf8f271e7931af67d1d82f2fc9049
#
_entry.id   a48bf8f271e7931af67d1d82f2fc9049
#
_cell.length_a   1.000
_cell.length_b   1.000
_cell.length_c   1.000
_cell.angle_alpha   90.00
_cell.angle_beta   90.00
_cell.angle_gamma   90.00
#
_symmetry.space_group_name_H-M   'P 1'
#
loop_
_entity.id
_entity.type
_entity.pdbx_description
1 polymer ?
#
loop_
_entity_poly.entity_id
_entity_poly.type
_entity_poly.pdbx_seq_one_letter_code
_entity_poly.pdbx_strand_id
1 'polypeptide(L)'
;MIITARCCTILLALLLSACSSVQTTEQPYVRPSPPTEKAIAAAVAAIANEAKLVTPLEISTFRPNAHGPGSFFVCVREVNPPPDKPRRYYSTFLDNDVYKGSRLSVIMDQCELQTYSPAPVAAPAHSPPAPVAAHAKQKRHPNST
;
A
#
# COMPACT_ATOMS: atom_id res chain seq x y z
N MET A 1 -20.29 19.63 -61.16
CA MET A 1 -19.60 20.27 -60.02
C MET A 1 -20.48 20.41 -58.75
N ILE A 2 -21.69 19.84 -58.71
CA ILE A 2 -22.65 19.98 -57.59
C ILE A 2 -22.67 18.73 -56.68
N ILE A 3 -22.19 17.59 -57.17
CA ILE A 3 -22.25 16.30 -56.43
C ILE A 3 -21.16 16.19 -55.38
N THR A 4 -19.99 16.81 -55.55
CA THR A 4 -18.86 16.77 -54.61
C THR A 4 -19.10 17.60 -53.34
N ALA A 5 -19.89 18.66 -53.43
CA ALA A 5 -20.20 19.52 -52.29
C ALA A 5 -21.16 18.86 -51.28
N ARG A 6 -22.05 17.98 -51.73
CA ARG A 6 -23.04 17.31 -50.88
C ARG A 6 -22.43 16.14 -50.09
N CYS A 7 -21.39 15.48 -50.56
CA CYS A 7 -20.69 14.42 -49.83
C CYS A 7 -19.88 14.97 -48.64
N CYS A 8 -19.24 16.13 -48.75
CA CYS A 8 -18.47 16.74 -47.67
C CYS A 8 -19.33 17.15 -46.49
N THR A 9 -20.54 17.66 -46.71
CA THR A 9 -21.45 18.08 -45.64
C THR A 9 -22.02 16.89 -44.86
N ILE A 10 -22.23 15.76 -45.47
CA ILE A 10 -22.70 14.54 -44.78
C ILE A 10 -21.58 13.92 -43.97
N LEU A 11 -20.33 13.94 -44.45
CA LEU A 11 -19.19 13.43 -43.70
C LEU A 11 -18.87 14.29 -42.44
N LEU A 12 -19.05 15.60 -42.55
CA LEU A 12 -18.82 16.52 -41.44
C LEU A 12 -19.87 16.36 -40.31
N ALA A 13 -21.12 16.03 -40.70
CA ALA A 13 -22.20 15.79 -39.74
C ALA A 13 -22.03 14.48 -38.94
N LEU A 14 -21.38 13.46 -39.49
CA LEU A 14 -21.11 12.19 -38.84
C LEU A 14 -19.97 12.25 -37.82
N LEU A 15 -19.07 13.21 -37.96
CA LEU A 15 -17.94 13.38 -37.03
C LEU A 15 -18.32 14.09 -35.70
N LEU A 16 -19.45 14.78 -35.66
CA LEU A 16 -19.93 15.50 -34.48
C LEU A 16 -20.75 14.65 -33.49
N SER A 17 -21.12 13.40 -33.89
CA SER A 17 -21.94 12.51 -33.04
C SER A 17 -21.14 11.68 -32.06
N ALA A 18 -19.80 11.78 -32.00
CA ALA A 18 -18.92 10.97 -31.18
C ALA A 18 -18.65 11.53 -29.76
N CYS A 19 -19.33 12.61 -29.37
CA CYS A 19 -19.33 13.00 -27.94
C CYS A 19 -20.35 12.14 -27.18
N SER A 20 -20.06 10.84 -27.07
CA SER A 20 -20.73 10.00 -26.08
C SER A 20 -20.34 10.51 -24.70
N SER A 21 -21.28 11.15 -24.03
CA SER A 21 -21.17 11.47 -22.60
C SER A 21 -20.86 10.18 -21.86
N VAL A 22 -19.61 10.04 -21.42
CA VAL A 22 -19.24 9.03 -20.42
C VAL A 22 -20.05 9.38 -19.17
N GLN A 23 -21.16 8.69 -18.97
CA GLN A 23 -21.86 8.74 -17.68
C GLN A 23 -20.90 8.14 -16.65
N THR A 24 -20.13 9.00 -16.02
CA THR A 24 -19.41 8.63 -14.81
C THR A 24 -20.49 8.29 -13.78
N THR A 25 -20.75 7.01 -13.58
CA THR A 25 -21.56 6.54 -12.45
C THR A 25 -20.79 6.96 -11.21
N GLU A 26 -21.22 8.05 -10.60
CA GLU A 26 -20.65 8.57 -9.37
C GLU A 26 -20.90 7.51 -8.29
N GLN A 27 -19.86 6.70 -8.03
CA GLN A 27 -19.92 5.72 -6.95
C GLN A 27 -20.09 6.48 -5.64
N PRO A 28 -21.05 6.06 -4.79
CA PRO A 28 -21.25 6.72 -3.51
C PRO A 28 -19.90 6.70 -2.74
N TYR A 29 -19.45 7.89 -2.34
CA TYR A 29 -18.23 8.05 -1.54
C TYR A 29 -18.38 7.29 -0.23
N VAL A 30 -17.70 6.17 -0.12
CA VAL A 30 -17.58 5.44 1.15
C VAL A 30 -16.40 6.04 1.91
N ARG A 31 -16.69 6.62 3.08
CA ARG A 31 -15.61 7.17 3.94
C ARG A 31 -14.68 6.03 4.36
N PRO A 32 -13.37 6.13 4.11
CA PRO A 32 -12.42 5.12 4.55
C PRO A 32 -12.42 4.97 6.07
N SER A 33 -12.31 3.73 6.55
CA SER A 33 -12.16 3.45 7.97
C SER A 33 -10.72 3.72 8.42
N PRO A 34 -10.51 4.28 9.62
CA PRO A 34 -9.17 4.40 10.19
C PRO A 34 -8.48 3.04 10.28
N PRO A 35 -7.15 2.97 10.04
CA PRO A 35 -6.41 1.72 10.11
C PRO A 35 -6.34 1.21 11.55
N THR A 36 -6.40 -0.11 11.70
CA THR A 36 -6.22 -0.77 13.00
C THR A 36 -4.75 -0.74 13.42
N GLU A 37 -4.48 -0.86 14.72
CA GLU A 37 -3.13 -0.96 15.26
C GLU A 37 -2.35 -2.13 14.64
N LYS A 38 -3.00 -3.26 14.40
CA LYS A 38 -2.42 -4.42 13.72
C LYS A 38 -1.96 -4.07 12.30
N ALA A 39 -2.78 -3.35 11.55
CA ALA A 39 -2.44 -2.92 10.19
C ALA A 39 -1.27 -1.93 10.20
N ILE A 40 -1.26 -1.00 11.15
CA ILE A 40 -0.15 -0.06 11.35
C ILE A 40 1.14 -0.84 11.66
N ALA A 41 1.10 -1.79 12.59
CA ALA A 41 2.26 -2.62 12.94
C ALA A 41 2.81 -3.38 11.73
N ALA A 42 1.93 -3.97 10.92
CA ALA A 42 2.32 -4.66 9.69
C ALA A 42 2.95 -3.71 8.65
N ALA A 43 2.38 -2.51 8.49
CA ALA A 43 2.92 -1.49 7.59
C ALA A 43 4.29 -0.98 8.05
N VAL A 44 4.49 -0.80 9.37
CA VAL A 44 5.79 -0.43 9.94
C VAL A 44 6.83 -1.52 9.69
N ALA A 45 6.47 -2.78 9.85
CA ALA A 45 7.36 -3.89 9.53
C ALA A 45 7.73 -3.94 8.04
N ALA A 46 6.79 -3.64 7.16
CA ALA A 46 7.03 -3.57 5.71
C ALA A 46 8.04 -2.47 5.38
N ILE A 47 7.83 -1.23 5.84
CA ILE A 47 8.76 -0.13 5.57
C ILE A 47 10.12 -0.37 6.22
N ALA A 48 10.19 -0.96 7.41
CA ALA A 48 11.45 -1.31 8.05
C ALA A 48 12.29 -2.22 7.16
N ASN A 49 11.67 -3.22 6.54
CA ASN A 49 12.33 -4.13 5.60
C ASN A 49 12.71 -3.45 4.28
N GLU A 50 11.81 -2.65 3.69
CA GLU A 50 12.03 -1.98 2.41
C GLU A 50 13.17 -0.94 2.50
N ALA A 51 13.13 -0.09 3.51
CA ALA A 51 14.09 1.00 3.69
C ALA A 51 15.31 0.61 4.54
N LYS A 52 15.38 -0.64 5.01
CA LYS A 52 16.47 -1.14 5.88
C LYS A 52 16.65 -0.29 7.13
N LEU A 53 15.53 0.01 7.78
CA LEU A 53 15.53 0.83 9.00
C LEU A 53 16.03 0.01 10.19
N VAL A 54 16.77 0.68 11.07
CA VAL A 54 17.30 0.08 12.31
C VAL A 54 16.29 0.30 13.44
N THR A 55 15.91 -0.79 14.10
CA THR A 55 15.04 -0.73 15.29
C THR A 55 15.80 -0.24 16.53
N PRO A 56 15.16 0.43 17.51
CA PRO A 56 13.72 0.65 17.59
C PRO A 56 13.21 1.78 16.68
N LEU A 57 11.95 1.65 16.26
CA LEU A 57 11.26 2.64 15.44
C LEU A 57 10.21 3.39 16.24
N GLU A 58 9.90 4.59 15.79
CA GLU A 58 8.81 5.42 16.29
C GLU A 58 7.85 5.79 15.18
N ILE A 59 6.59 5.97 15.54
CA ILE A 59 5.52 6.38 14.63
C ILE A 59 4.78 7.62 15.16
N SER A 60 4.23 8.39 14.23
CA SER A 60 3.22 9.40 14.56
C SER A 60 1.84 8.76 14.73
N THR A 61 0.86 9.53 15.18
CA THR A 61 -0.55 9.20 14.98
C THR A 61 -0.86 9.11 13.48
N PHE A 62 -1.82 8.26 13.10
CA PHE A 62 -2.28 8.22 11.71
C PHE A 62 -3.01 9.52 11.34
N ARG A 63 -2.90 9.91 10.08
CA ARG A 63 -3.51 11.14 9.53
C ARG A 63 -4.23 10.83 8.23
N PRO A 64 -5.32 11.56 7.91
CA PRO A 64 -5.92 11.50 6.59
C PRO A 64 -4.90 11.88 5.52
N ASN A 65 -4.93 11.18 4.40
CA ASN A 65 -4.05 11.43 3.27
C ASN A 65 -4.82 12.08 2.12
N ALA A 66 -4.29 13.20 1.62
CA ALA A 66 -4.84 13.89 0.46
C ALA A 66 -3.95 13.78 -0.79
N HIS A 67 -2.70 13.32 -0.66
CA HIS A 67 -1.68 13.45 -1.70
C HIS A 67 -0.82 12.21 -1.93
N GLY A 68 -1.33 11.02 -1.61
CA GLY A 68 -0.58 9.78 -1.76
C GLY A 68 -1.49 8.57 -1.99
N PRO A 69 -0.91 7.39 -2.11
CA PRO A 69 -1.68 6.17 -2.22
C PRO A 69 -2.38 5.86 -0.89
N GLY A 70 -3.67 5.55 -0.94
CA GLY A 70 -4.45 5.22 0.26
C GLY A 70 -5.03 6.43 0.98
N SER A 71 -5.86 6.15 1.98
CA SER A 71 -6.69 7.14 2.67
C SER A 71 -6.07 7.71 3.93
N PHE A 72 -5.07 7.01 4.48
CA PHE A 72 -4.35 7.39 5.69
C PHE A 72 -2.85 7.16 5.52
N PHE A 73 -2.09 7.85 6.36
CA PHE A 73 -0.67 7.57 6.51
C PHE A 73 -0.21 7.76 7.95
N VAL A 74 0.90 7.13 8.28
CA VAL A 74 1.67 7.35 9.50
C VAL A 74 3.09 7.75 9.11
N CYS A 75 3.69 8.62 9.91
CA CYS A 75 5.12 8.92 9.79
C CYS A 75 5.92 7.89 10.60
N VAL A 76 7.00 7.39 10.02
CA VAL A 76 7.90 6.41 10.66
C VAL A 76 9.31 6.97 10.68
N ARG A 77 10.03 6.80 11.78
CA ARG A 77 11.44 7.16 11.90
C ARG A 77 12.21 6.19 12.78
N GLU A 78 13.53 6.20 12.63
CA GLU A 78 14.45 5.53 13.56
C GLU A 78 14.60 6.37 14.82
N VAL A 79 14.64 5.72 16.00
CA VAL A 79 14.93 6.38 17.28
C VAL A 79 16.37 6.87 17.30
N ASN A 80 17.30 5.99 16.96
CA ASN A 80 18.74 6.21 16.96
C ASN A 80 19.32 5.99 15.56
N PRO A 81 19.20 6.96 14.64
CA PRO A 81 19.83 6.82 13.32
C PRO A 81 21.35 6.77 13.48
N PRO A 82 22.06 6.09 12.58
CA PRO A 82 23.52 6.10 12.56
C PRO A 82 24.07 7.53 12.54
N PRO A 83 25.16 7.83 13.28
CA PRO A 83 25.67 9.19 13.46
C PRO A 83 26.15 9.85 12.16
N ASP A 84 26.49 9.05 11.15
CA ASP A 84 26.91 9.46 9.81
C ASP A 84 25.75 9.72 8.85
N LYS A 85 24.51 9.47 9.28
CA LYS A 85 23.32 9.62 8.43
C LYS A 85 22.34 10.65 8.99
N PRO A 86 21.79 11.52 8.14
CA PRO A 86 20.75 12.44 8.57
C PRO A 86 19.51 11.64 9.00
N ARG A 87 18.80 12.15 10.01
CA ARG A 87 17.52 11.57 10.42
C ARG A 87 16.54 11.61 9.25
N ARG A 88 15.97 10.48 8.92
CA ARG A 88 15.01 10.33 7.84
C ARG A 88 13.63 10.04 8.40
N TYR A 89 12.64 10.58 7.71
CA TYR A 89 11.22 10.34 8.00
C TYR A 89 10.59 9.69 6.79
N TYR A 90 9.73 8.73 7.03
CA TYR A 90 9.02 8.01 5.99
C TYR A 90 7.52 8.16 6.18
N SER A 91 6.82 8.44 5.09
CA SER A 91 5.36 8.42 5.04
C SER A 91 4.94 7.04 4.58
N THR A 92 4.22 6.32 5.45
CA THR A 92 3.77 4.95 5.22
C THR A 92 2.25 4.96 5.07
N PHE A 93 1.77 4.56 3.90
CA PHE A 93 0.39 4.73 3.46
C PHE A 93 -0.44 3.49 3.68
N LEU A 94 -1.69 3.69 4.12
CA LEU A 94 -2.68 2.64 4.33
C LEU A 94 -4.02 3.06 3.70
N ASP A 95 -4.74 2.07 3.22
CA ASP A 95 -6.13 2.21 2.79
C ASP A 95 -6.96 1.17 3.52
N ASN A 96 -7.81 1.64 4.45
CA ASN A 96 -8.35 0.78 5.49
C ASN A 96 -7.19 0.06 6.21
N ASP A 97 -7.18 -1.26 6.22
CA ASP A 97 -6.12 -2.08 6.84
C ASP A 97 -5.06 -2.58 5.85
N VAL A 98 -5.05 -2.06 4.62
CA VAL A 98 -4.13 -2.51 3.57
C VAL A 98 -2.97 -1.53 3.41
N TYR A 99 -1.74 -2.03 3.54
CA TYR A 99 -0.52 -1.29 3.21
C TYR A 99 -0.46 -0.97 1.71
N LYS A 100 -0.24 0.29 1.37
CA LYS A 100 -0.19 0.80 -0.01
C LYS A 100 1.19 1.25 -0.47
N GLY A 101 2.19 1.13 0.40
CA GLY A 101 3.56 1.53 0.14
C GLY A 101 4.03 2.64 1.04
N SER A 102 5.27 3.05 0.85
CA SER A 102 5.94 4.09 1.63
C SER A 102 6.87 4.92 0.74
N ARG A 103 7.24 6.09 1.23
CA ARG A 103 8.26 6.96 0.62
C ARG A 103 8.98 7.78 1.68
N LEU A 104 10.11 8.37 1.31
CA LEU A 104 10.66 9.47 2.10
C LEU A 104 9.62 10.58 2.24
N SER A 105 9.46 11.09 3.45
CA SER A 105 8.54 12.18 3.74
C SER A 105 8.89 13.41 2.91
N VAL A 106 7.87 14.08 2.41
CA VAL A 106 7.96 15.37 1.73
C VAL A 106 7.34 16.45 2.60
N ILE A 107 7.59 17.70 2.28
CA ILE A 107 7.13 18.88 3.07
C ILE A 107 5.63 18.82 3.36
N MET A 108 4.83 18.34 2.43
CA MET A 108 3.36 18.22 2.59
C MET A 108 2.95 17.20 3.64
N ASP A 109 3.77 16.17 3.88
CA ASP A 109 3.49 15.13 4.87
C ASP A 109 3.77 15.65 6.30
N GLN A 110 4.64 16.66 6.44
CA GLN A 110 4.99 17.31 7.71
C GLN A 110 5.45 16.33 8.79
N CYS A 111 6.14 15.27 8.41
CA CYS A 111 6.59 14.25 9.35
C CYS A 111 7.57 14.79 10.39
N GLU A 112 8.37 15.80 10.04
CA GLU A 112 9.32 16.44 10.95
C GLU A 112 8.64 17.14 12.12
N LEU A 113 7.40 17.56 11.96
CA LEU A 113 6.63 18.32 12.94
C LEU A 113 5.71 17.45 13.80
N GLN A 114 5.73 16.12 13.61
CA GLN A 114 4.83 15.22 14.32
C GLN A 114 5.39 14.83 15.70
N THR A 115 4.47 14.53 16.61
CA THR A 115 4.80 13.84 17.86
C THR A 115 4.92 12.34 17.59
N TYR A 116 5.92 11.71 18.20
CA TYR A 116 6.25 10.31 17.96
C TYR A 116 6.09 9.48 19.24
N SER A 117 5.64 8.26 19.07
CA SER A 117 5.55 7.23 20.10
C SER A 117 6.21 5.94 19.59
N PRO A 118 6.63 5.03 20.48
CA PRO A 118 7.19 3.75 20.06
C PRO A 118 6.28 3.03 19.08
N ALA A 119 6.86 2.49 18.02
CA ALA A 119 6.10 1.74 17.04
C ALA A 119 5.55 0.44 17.65
N PRO A 120 4.29 0.05 17.34
CA PRO A 120 3.76 -1.23 17.78
C PRO A 120 4.59 -2.36 17.17
N VAL A 121 4.97 -3.34 18.00
CA VAL A 121 5.70 -4.52 17.54
C VAL A 121 4.71 -5.40 16.78
N ALA A 122 5.00 -5.68 15.52
CA ALA A 122 4.23 -6.68 14.79
C ALA A 122 4.33 -8.02 15.53
N ALA A 123 3.19 -8.58 15.92
CA ALA A 123 3.18 -9.94 16.47
C ALA A 123 3.87 -10.85 15.45
N PRO A 124 4.77 -11.76 15.88
CA PRO A 124 5.44 -12.65 14.96
C PRO A 124 4.38 -13.34 14.11
N ALA A 125 4.52 -13.20 12.78
CA ALA A 125 3.64 -13.89 11.86
C ALA A 125 3.72 -15.38 12.25
N HIS A 126 2.60 -15.99 12.60
CA HIS A 126 2.52 -17.42 12.84
C HIS A 126 3.05 -18.07 11.56
N SER A 127 4.26 -18.62 11.64
CA SER A 127 4.78 -19.46 10.58
C SER A 127 3.72 -20.54 10.32
N PRO A 128 3.31 -20.78 9.07
CA PRO A 128 2.40 -21.88 8.78
C PRO A 128 2.99 -23.14 9.43
N PRO A 129 2.19 -23.99 10.08
CA PRO A 129 2.70 -25.22 10.66
C PRO A 129 3.44 -25.98 9.56
N ALA A 130 4.70 -26.34 9.83
CA ALA A 130 5.51 -27.12 8.91
C ALA A 130 4.69 -28.36 8.48
N PRO A 131 4.67 -28.72 7.18
CA PRO A 131 3.93 -29.87 6.72
C PRO A 131 4.41 -31.08 7.53
N VAL A 132 3.48 -31.68 8.26
CA VAL A 132 3.73 -32.91 9.04
C VAL A 132 4.19 -33.97 8.05
N ALA A 133 5.47 -34.33 8.14
CA ALA A 133 6.03 -35.38 7.32
C ALA A 133 5.20 -36.65 7.57
N ALA A 134 4.42 -37.01 6.54
CA ALA A 134 3.67 -38.26 6.55
C ALA A 134 4.68 -39.38 6.71
N HIS A 135 4.63 -40.06 7.85
CA HIS A 135 5.41 -41.27 8.12
C HIS A 135 5.17 -42.27 7.00
N ALA A 136 6.16 -42.39 6.11
CA ALA A 136 6.21 -43.46 5.14
C ALA A 136 6.24 -44.79 5.90
N LYS A 137 5.14 -45.52 5.86
CA LYS A 137 5.07 -46.91 6.31
C LYS A 137 6.08 -47.73 5.54
N GLN A 138 7.20 -48.04 6.18
CA GLN A 138 8.23 -48.95 5.69
C GLN A 138 7.65 -50.36 5.72
N LYS A 139 7.22 -50.83 4.55
CA LYS A 139 6.72 -52.19 4.32
C LYS A 139 7.92 -53.13 4.42
N ARG A 140 8.05 -53.84 5.57
CA ARG A 140 8.99 -54.95 5.72
C ARG A 140 8.57 -56.06 4.78
N HIS A 141 9.47 -56.44 3.89
CA HIS A 141 9.40 -57.65 3.10
C HIS A 141 9.87 -58.83 4.00
N PRO A 142 9.13 -59.92 4.19
CA PRO A 142 9.66 -61.13 4.80
C PRO A 142 10.46 -61.88 3.74
N ASN A 143 11.73 -62.13 4.07
CA ASN A 143 12.60 -63.04 3.35
C ASN A 143 12.17 -64.46 3.66
N SER A 144 11.81 -65.26 2.65
CA SER A 144 11.61 -66.70 2.74
C SER A 144 12.78 -67.39 2.08
N THR A 145 13.35 -68.27 2.81
CA THR A 145 14.36 -69.32 2.59
C THR A 145 14.29 -69.93 1.20
#